data_34404d441349131c4811dddfc2955e01
#
_entry.id   34404d441349131c4811dddfc2955e01
#
_cell.length_a   1.000
_cell.length_b   1.000
_cell.length_c   1.000
_cell.angle_alpha   90.00
_cell.angle_beta   90.00
_cell.angle_gamma   90.00
#
_symmetry.space_group_name_H-M   'P 1'
#
loop_
_entity.id
_entity.type
_entity.pdbx_description
1 polymer ?
#
loop_
_entity_poly.entity_id
_entity_poly.type
_entity_poly.pdbx_seq_one_letter_code
_entity_poly.pdbx_strand_id
1 'polypeptide(L)'
;SPQKSTHYNPLQVIIDDVNKGNLDAAQRSMWDFVTFLVEKNDHTEPIWTNGECAVIAAAVMCVVYDNKDHPEYQNLTNVYNFIANMCKTVNKVMPIDAYMNKLPDSHPAKSLMAIAKIAPDKMGGSFFTSALTTLRLYITNDMYNITKESEFSLEDMGAKPKQALFYLLPDQK
;
A
#
# COMPACT_ATOMS: atom_id res chain seq x y z
N SER A 1 -5.41 -5.35 -24.60
CA SER A 1 -4.37 -4.32 -24.62
C SER A 1 -4.57 -3.39 -23.41
N PRO A 2 -3.53 -3.07 -22.62
CA PRO A 2 -3.62 -2.16 -21.47
C PRO A 2 -4.30 -0.82 -21.80
N GLN A 3 -4.11 -0.33 -23.04
CA GLN A 3 -4.70 0.93 -23.53
C GLN A 3 -6.24 0.89 -23.72
N LYS A 4 -6.84 -0.29 -23.64
CA LYS A 4 -8.30 -0.50 -23.74
C LYS A 4 -8.90 -1.05 -22.46
N SER A 5 -8.12 -1.15 -21.39
CA SER A 5 -8.59 -1.66 -20.11
C SER A 5 -9.32 -0.56 -19.34
N THR A 6 -10.35 -0.92 -18.62
CA THR A 6 -11.02 -0.03 -17.66
C THR A 6 -10.07 0.31 -16.52
N HIS A 7 -10.00 1.59 -16.16
CA HIS A 7 -9.10 2.05 -15.11
C HIS A 7 -9.73 1.82 -13.73
N TYR A 8 -8.94 1.29 -12.82
CA TYR A 8 -9.35 1.11 -11.43
C TYR A 8 -8.15 1.26 -10.49
N ASN A 9 -8.28 2.19 -9.53
CA ASN A 9 -7.30 2.35 -8.46
C ASN A 9 -7.59 1.37 -7.32
N PRO A 10 -6.72 0.40 -7.04
CA PRO A 10 -6.94 -0.58 -5.97
C PRO A 10 -7.08 0.04 -4.57
N LEU A 11 -6.61 1.28 -4.38
CA LEU A 11 -6.74 2.02 -3.12
C LEU A 11 -8.07 2.77 -3.00
N GLN A 12 -8.94 2.73 -4.02
CA GLN A 12 -10.13 3.60 -4.08
C GLN A 12 -11.07 3.46 -2.87
N VAL A 13 -11.30 2.24 -2.40
CA VAL A 13 -12.17 2.01 -1.22
C VAL A 13 -11.56 2.65 0.03
N ILE A 14 -10.24 2.54 0.20
CA ILE A 14 -9.52 3.15 1.33
C ILE A 14 -9.59 4.68 1.23
N ILE A 15 -9.40 5.23 0.03
CA ILE A 15 -9.50 6.66 -0.24
C ILE A 15 -10.88 7.18 0.11
N ASP A 16 -11.93 6.49 -0.33
CA ASP A 16 -13.32 6.88 -0.08
C ASP A 16 -13.65 6.86 1.42
N ASP A 17 -13.21 5.84 2.15
CA ASP A 17 -13.41 5.73 3.59
C ASP A 17 -12.66 6.84 4.36
N VAL A 18 -11.43 7.15 3.96
CA VAL A 18 -10.65 8.27 4.53
C VAL A 18 -11.35 9.61 4.27
N ASN A 19 -11.85 9.82 3.05
CA ASN A 19 -12.55 11.06 2.67
C ASN A 19 -13.89 11.22 3.42
N LYS A 20 -14.56 10.13 3.75
CA LYS A 20 -15.77 10.12 4.60
C LYS A 20 -15.45 10.32 6.10
N GLY A 21 -14.18 10.36 6.49
CA GLY A 21 -13.76 10.44 7.88
C GLY A 21 -13.90 9.13 8.66
N ASN A 22 -14.15 8.02 8.00
CA ASN A 22 -14.32 6.70 8.62
C ASN A 22 -12.98 5.93 8.65
N LEU A 23 -12.09 6.33 9.57
CA LEU A 23 -10.76 5.73 9.68
C LEU A 23 -10.79 4.24 10.05
N ASP A 24 -11.77 3.80 10.83
CA ASP A 24 -11.90 2.37 11.18
C ASP A 24 -12.23 1.52 9.95
N ALA A 25 -13.12 2.01 9.09
CA ALA A 25 -13.41 1.34 7.82
C ALA A 25 -12.20 1.37 6.89
N ALA A 26 -11.52 2.52 6.78
CA ALA A 26 -10.30 2.66 5.98
C ALA A 26 -9.21 1.66 6.42
N GLN A 27 -9.00 1.50 7.73
CA GLN A 27 -8.03 0.54 8.26
C GLN A 27 -8.43 -0.91 7.97
N ARG A 28 -9.71 -1.28 8.08
CA ARG A 28 -10.17 -2.62 7.71
C ARG A 28 -9.95 -2.89 6.23
N SER A 29 -10.37 -1.99 5.37
CA SER A 29 -10.20 -2.11 3.91
C SER A 29 -8.71 -2.18 3.54
N MET A 30 -7.88 -1.39 4.21
CA MET A 30 -6.42 -1.43 4.03
C MET A 30 -5.83 -2.78 4.42
N TRP A 31 -6.20 -3.36 5.58
CA TRP A 31 -5.71 -4.67 5.98
C TRP A 31 -6.18 -5.78 5.05
N ASP A 32 -7.42 -5.77 4.60
CA ASP A 32 -7.94 -6.73 3.63
C ASP A 32 -7.15 -6.67 2.33
N PHE A 33 -6.86 -5.47 1.85
CA PHE A 33 -6.09 -5.24 0.64
C PHE A 33 -4.64 -5.71 0.78
N VAL A 34 -3.94 -5.30 1.84
CA VAL A 34 -2.52 -5.61 2.06
C VAL A 34 -2.32 -7.10 2.30
N THR A 35 -3.18 -7.73 3.10
CA THR A 35 -3.13 -9.18 3.34
C THR A 35 -3.30 -9.94 2.02
N PHE A 36 -4.24 -9.52 1.18
CA PHE A 36 -4.43 -10.13 -0.12
C PHE A 36 -3.20 -9.99 -1.04
N LEU A 37 -2.54 -8.83 -1.06
CA LEU A 37 -1.32 -8.62 -1.84
C LEU A 37 -0.18 -9.54 -1.39
N VAL A 38 0.00 -9.70 -0.09
CA VAL A 38 1.14 -10.43 0.49
C VAL A 38 0.89 -11.93 0.48
N GLU A 39 -0.34 -12.41 0.68
CA GLU A 39 -0.69 -13.84 0.62
C GLU A 39 -0.36 -14.50 -0.72
N LYS A 40 -0.28 -13.73 -1.80
CA LYS A 40 0.11 -14.23 -3.12
C LYS A 40 1.60 -14.47 -3.28
N ASN A 41 2.41 -13.95 -2.37
CA ASN A 41 3.84 -14.22 -2.35
C ASN A 41 4.08 -15.33 -1.32
N ASP A 42 4.61 -16.45 -1.79
CA ASP A 42 4.84 -17.71 -1.06
C ASP A 42 5.82 -17.52 0.14
N HIS A 43 5.42 -16.76 1.16
CA HIS A 43 6.15 -16.63 2.41
C HIS A 43 5.64 -17.65 3.41
N THR A 44 6.52 -18.57 3.79
CA THR A 44 6.20 -19.73 4.64
C THR A 44 6.14 -19.41 6.13
N GLU A 45 6.62 -18.25 6.56
CA GLU A 45 6.67 -17.90 7.98
C GLU A 45 5.81 -16.66 8.32
N PRO A 46 4.90 -16.77 9.33
CA PRO A 46 3.99 -15.68 9.71
C PRO A 46 4.67 -14.36 10.08
N ILE A 47 5.87 -14.40 10.64
CA ILE A 47 6.61 -13.20 11.04
C ILE A 47 7.00 -12.34 9.83
N TRP A 48 7.38 -12.97 8.73
CA TRP A 48 7.74 -12.28 7.48
C TRP A 48 6.52 -11.64 6.85
N THR A 49 5.42 -12.38 6.78
CA THR A 49 4.14 -11.89 6.27
C THR A 49 3.65 -10.71 7.08
N ASN A 50 3.67 -10.78 8.41
CA ASN A 50 3.21 -9.70 9.29
C ASN A 50 4.08 -8.45 9.17
N GLY A 51 5.40 -8.59 9.11
CA GLY A 51 6.32 -7.46 8.96
C GLY A 51 6.18 -6.75 7.61
N GLU A 52 6.08 -7.51 6.53
CA GLU A 52 5.83 -6.99 5.19
C GLU A 52 4.48 -6.29 5.10
N CYS A 53 3.41 -6.91 5.61
CA CYS A 53 2.09 -6.30 5.68
C CYS A 53 2.11 -4.98 6.43
N ALA A 54 2.80 -4.90 7.57
CA ALA A 54 2.90 -3.69 8.37
C ALA A 54 3.59 -2.54 7.61
N VAL A 55 4.64 -2.83 6.86
CA VAL A 55 5.35 -1.84 6.03
C VAL A 55 4.44 -1.32 4.93
N ILE A 56 3.79 -2.20 4.18
CA ILE A 56 2.89 -1.80 3.09
C ILE A 56 1.70 -1.02 3.66
N ALA A 57 1.10 -1.50 4.74
CA ALA A 57 -0.02 -0.84 5.41
C ALA A 57 0.31 0.58 5.87
N ALA A 58 1.47 0.76 6.52
CA ALA A 58 1.94 2.08 6.93
C ALA A 58 2.15 3.02 5.74
N ALA A 59 2.76 2.53 4.66
CA ALA A 59 2.99 3.30 3.45
C ALA A 59 1.67 3.67 2.75
N VAL A 60 0.71 2.76 2.66
CA VAL A 60 -0.64 3.03 2.13
C VAL A 60 -1.32 4.14 2.93
N MET A 61 -1.30 4.06 4.26
CA MET A 61 -1.93 5.08 5.09
C MET A 61 -1.23 6.43 4.98
N CYS A 62 0.09 6.48 4.86
CA CYS A 62 0.80 7.75 4.59
C CYS A 62 0.39 8.33 3.23
N VAL A 63 0.42 7.52 2.17
CA VAL A 63 0.11 7.99 0.82
C VAL A 63 -1.35 8.44 0.71
N VAL A 64 -2.28 7.70 1.26
CA VAL A 64 -3.72 8.02 1.16
C VAL A 64 -4.10 9.15 2.12
N TYR A 65 -3.74 9.04 3.39
CA TYR A 65 -4.19 9.98 4.43
C TYR A 65 -3.51 11.34 4.31
N ASP A 66 -2.21 11.38 4.00
CA ASP A 66 -1.45 12.63 3.91
C ASP A 66 -1.67 13.38 2.58
N ASN A 67 -2.29 12.75 1.59
CA ASN A 67 -2.59 13.31 0.28
C ASN A 67 -4.09 13.41 -0.01
N LYS A 68 -4.91 13.70 0.98
CA LYS A 68 -6.38 13.84 0.81
C LYS A 68 -6.75 14.89 -0.25
N ASP A 69 -5.98 15.96 -0.35
CA ASP A 69 -6.20 17.06 -1.28
C ASP A 69 -5.51 16.85 -2.64
N HIS A 70 -4.83 15.72 -2.82
CA HIS A 70 -4.05 15.38 -4.00
C HIS A 70 -4.35 13.95 -4.48
N PRO A 71 -5.56 13.70 -5.05
CA PRO A 71 -5.95 12.36 -5.52
C PRO A 71 -4.97 11.75 -6.51
N GLU A 72 -4.26 12.57 -7.28
CA GLU A 72 -3.24 12.16 -8.25
C GLU A 72 -2.04 11.46 -7.61
N TYR A 73 -1.84 11.64 -6.30
CA TYR A 73 -0.76 10.98 -5.56
C TYR A 73 -1.20 9.69 -4.85
N GLN A 74 -2.50 9.46 -4.74
CA GLN A 74 -3.08 8.34 -4.00
C GLN A 74 -3.13 7.06 -4.84
N ASN A 75 -1.98 6.49 -5.18
CA ASN A 75 -1.88 5.28 -6.00
C ASN A 75 -0.73 4.37 -5.57
N LEU A 76 -0.73 3.12 -6.07
CA LEU A 76 0.27 2.11 -5.69
C LEU A 76 1.70 2.44 -6.14
N THR A 77 1.86 3.15 -7.23
CA THR A 77 3.19 3.62 -7.67
C THR A 77 3.80 4.52 -6.60
N ASN A 78 3.02 5.41 -6.02
CA ASN A 78 3.48 6.28 -4.94
C ASN A 78 3.68 5.53 -3.61
N VAL A 79 2.92 4.47 -3.33
CA VAL A 79 3.21 3.58 -2.19
C VAL A 79 4.59 2.92 -2.37
N TYR A 80 4.89 2.39 -3.55
CA TYR A 80 6.22 1.86 -3.86
C TYR A 80 7.31 2.91 -3.69
N ASN A 81 7.15 4.08 -4.29
CA ASN A 81 8.12 5.16 -4.21
C ASN A 81 8.33 5.66 -2.78
N PHE A 82 7.28 5.71 -1.97
CA PHE A 82 7.37 6.06 -0.56
C PHE A 82 8.28 5.09 0.19
N ILE A 83 8.08 3.78 0.05
CA ILE A 83 8.93 2.76 0.69
C ILE A 83 10.36 2.86 0.15
N ALA A 84 10.54 2.92 -1.17
CA ALA A 84 11.85 2.95 -1.81
C ALA A 84 12.70 4.15 -1.40
N ASN A 85 12.09 5.30 -1.15
CA ASN A 85 12.79 6.52 -0.80
C ASN A 85 12.91 6.74 0.71
N MET A 86 11.90 6.35 1.48
CA MET A 86 11.82 6.64 2.91
C MET A 86 12.42 5.53 3.78
N CYS A 87 12.42 4.29 3.30
CA CYS A 87 12.88 3.12 4.05
C CYS A 87 14.29 2.64 3.65
N LYS A 88 15.08 3.49 3.01
CA LYS A 88 16.51 3.23 2.75
C LYS A 88 17.37 4.01 3.73
N THR A 89 18.47 3.40 4.17
CA THR A 89 19.44 4.08 5.04
C THR A 89 20.29 5.06 4.22
N VAL A 90 20.32 6.31 4.64
CA VAL A 90 21.16 7.38 4.09
C VAL A 90 21.93 8.00 5.24
N ASN A 91 23.26 7.98 5.18
CA ASN A 91 24.13 8.48 6.25
C ASN A 91 23.78 7.93 7.65
N LYS A 92 23.54 6.63 7.75
CA LYS A 92 23.15 5.92 8.96
C LYS A 92 21.76 6.30 9.53
N VAL A 93 20.98 7.07 8.79
CA VAL A 93 19.62 7.47 9.19
C VAL A 93 18.63 6.99 8.12
N MET A 94 17.48 6.55 8.56
CA MET A 94 16.38 6.17 7.68
C MET A 94 15.37 7.32 7.65
N PRO A 95 15.09 7.93 6.48
CA PRO A 95 14.17 9.07 6.39
C PRO A 95 12.79 8.84 6.99
N ILE A 96 12.31 7.59 6.96
CA ILE A 96 11.02 7.22 7.57
C ILE A 96 10.95 7.54 9.06
N ASP A 97 12.06 7.50 9.78
CA ASP A 97 12.09 7.79 11.22
C ASP A 97 11.74 9.26 11.49
N ALA A 98 12.38 10.16 10.73
CA ALA A 98 12.08 11.59 10.82
C ALA A 98 10.65 11.90 10.38
N TYR A 99 10.15 11.20 9.36
CA TYR A 99 8.77 11.36 8.88
C TYR A 99 7.77 10.94 9.96
N MET A 100 7.91 9.74 10.51
CA MET A 100 7.01 9.23 11.56
C MET A 100 7.03 10.09 12.82
N ASN A 101 8.19 10.65 13.21
CA ASN A 101 8.30 11.53 14.37
C ASN A 101 7.55 12.86 14.19
N LYS A 102 7.34 13.32 12.96
CA LYS A 102 6.59 14.54 12.67
C LYS A 102 5.07 14.33 12.64
N LEU A 103 4.62 13.09 12.48
CA LEU A 103 3.20 12.78 12.46
C LEU A 103 2.61 12.88 13.87
N PRO A 104 1.35 13.31 14.01
CA PRO A 104 0.64 13.26 15.29
C PRO A 104 0.50 11.81 15.77
N ASP A 105 0.42 11.61 17.08
CA ASP A 105 0.30 10.25 17.66
C ASP A 105 -0.97 9.53 17.22
N SER A 106 -2.01 10.28 16.85
CA SER A 106 -3.26 9.75 16.30
C SER A 106 -3.15 9.29 14.83
N HIS A 107 -2.02 9.53 14.16
CA HIS A 107 -1.87 9.15 12.76
C HIS A 107 -1.81 7.62 12.63
N PRO A 108 -2.66 7.01 11.77
CA PRO A 108 -2.78 5.56 11.68
C PRO A 108 -1.49 4.83 11.26
N ALA A 109 -0.61 5.50 10.52
CA ALA A 109 0.65 4.90 10.06
C ALA A 109 1.68 4.70 11.18
N LYS A 110 1.63 5.46 12.29
CA LYS A 110 2.65 5.36 13.36
C LYS A 110 2.67 3.99 14.02
N SER A 111 1.52 3.48 14.43
CA SER A 111 1.42 2.16 15.06
C SER A 111 1.78 1.03 14.10
N LEU A 112 1.43 1.17 12.83
CA LEU A 112 1.75 0.19 11.80
C LEU A 112 3.25 0.10 11.53
N MET A 113 3.92 1.24 11.38
CA MET A 113 5.37 1.27 11.18
C MET A 113 6.13 0.77 12.41
N ALA A 114 5.62 1.00 13.62
CA ALA A 114 6.21 0.49 14.84
C ALA A 114 6.31 -1.05 14.86
N ILE A 115 5.34 -1.76 14.28
CA ILE A 115 5.37 -3.23 14.15
C ILE A 115 6.60 -3.67 13.36
N ALA A 116 6.87 -3.04 12.22
CA ALA A 116 8.01 -3.35 11.37
C ALA A 116 9.35 -3.03 12.07
N LYS A 117 9.38 -2.04 12.95
CA LYS A 117 10.59 -1.58 13.63
C LYS A 117 10.93 -2.32 14.93
N ILE A 118 10.01 -3.06 15.49
CA ILE A 118 10.27 -3.94 16.64
C ILE A 118 11.14 -5.15 16.24
N ALA A 119 11.11 -5.53 14.97
CA ALA A 119 11.94 -6.62 14.47
C ALA A 119 13.43 -6.29 14.58
N PRO A 120 14.31 -7.30 14.82
CA PRO A 120 15.76 -7.10 14.80
C PRO A 120 16.21 -6.42 13.50
N ASP A 121 17.23 -5.57 13.54
CA ASP A 121 17.69 -4.72 12.42
C ASP A 121 17.84 -5.47 11.09
N LYS A 122 18.34 -6.70 11.13
CA LYS A 122 18.49 -7.54 9.93
C LYS A 122 17.17 -7.98 9.31
N MET A 123 16.13 -8.17 10.15
CA MET A 123 14.79 -8.57 9.67
C MET A 123 14.02 -7.36 9.15
N GLY A 124 14.14 -6.18 9.77
CA GLY A 124 13.48 -4.96 9.33
C GLY A 124 13.84 -4.59 7.89
N GLY A 125 15.12 -4.64 7.53
CA GLY A 125 15.58 -4.41 6.16
C GLY A 125 14.99 -5.39 5.15
N SER A 126 14.78 -6.64 5.55
CA SER A 126 14.15 -7.66 4.71
C SER A 126 12.65 -7.40 4.48
N PHE A 127 11.94 -6.86 5.46
CA PHE A 127 10.53 -6.49 5.31
C PHE A 127 10.35 -5.38 4.26
N PHE A 128 11.23 -4.38 4.26
CA PHE A 128 11.20 -3.32 3.25
C PHE A 128 11.49 -3.86 1.85
N THR A 129 12.47 -4.75 1.71
CA THR A 129 12.80 -5.38 0.43
C THR A 129 11.66 -6.26 -0.07
N SER A 130 11.04 -7.06 0.80
CA SER A 130 9.88 -7.88 0.45
C SER A 130 8.70 -7.02 0.00
N ALA A 131 8.41 -5.93 0.70
CA ALA A 131 7.35 -4.99 0.34
C ALA A 131 7.57 -4.39 -1.07
N LEU A 132 8.80 -3.96 -1.39
CA LEU A 132 9.14 -3.48 -2.73
C LEU A 132 9.00 -4.56 -3.80
N THR A 133 9.35 -5.80 -3.49
CA THR A 133 9.21 -6.94 -4.41
C THR A 133 7.73 -7.22 -4.70
N THR A 134 6.87 -7.17 -3.69
CA THR A 134 5.43 -7.33 -3.85
C THR A 134 4.82 -6.22 -4.71
N LEU A 135 5.22 -4.98 -4.50
CA LEU A 135 4.66 -3.81 -5.18
C LEU A 135 5.24 -3.57 -6.58
N ARG A 136 6.36 -4.19 -6.94
CA ARG A 136 7.06 -3.93 -8.21
C ARG A 136 6.21 -4.11 -9.46
N LEU A 137 5.18 -4.96 -9.40
CA LEU A 137 4.28 -5.21 -10.53
C LEU A 137 3.43 -3.99 -10.90
N TYR A 138 3.26 -3.05 -9.97
CA TYR A 138 2.41 -1.86 -10.12
C TYR A 138 3.17 -0.61 -10.56
N ILE A 139 4.49 -0.70 -10.76
CA ILE A 139 5.33 0.46 -11.14
C ILE A 139 5.60 0.56 -12.65
N THR A 140 5.14 -0.39 -13.46
CA THR A 140 5.22 -0.26 -14.92
C THR A 140 4.29 0.85 -15.40
N ASN A 141 4.64 1.52 -16.49
CA ASN A 141 3.81 2.59 -17.06
C ASN A 141 2.38 2.12 -17.37
N ASP A 142 2.22 0.92 -17.88
CA ASP A 142 0.90 0.35 -18.18
C ASP A 142 0.08 0.15 -16.90
N MET A 143 0.68 -0.43 -15.86
CA MET A 143 0.00 -0.63 -14.58
C MET A 143 -0.30 0.69 -13.88
N TYR A 144 0.61 1.65 -13.93
CA TYR A 144 0.36 2.99 -13.41
C TYR A 144 -0.86 3.61 -14.09
N ASN A 145 -0.92 3.59 -15.41
CA ASN A 145 -2.04 4.19 -16.15
C ASN A 145 -3.39 3.52 -15.85
N ILE A 146 -3.41 2.21 -15.62
CA ILE A 146 -4.63 1.48 -15.29
C ILE A 146 -5.07 1.70 -13.84
N THR A 147 -4.12 1.90 -12.92
CA THR A 147 -4.37 1.87 -11.47
C THR A 147 -4.32 3.25 -10.78
N LYS A 148 -3.95 4.32 -11.49
CA LYS A 148 -3.83 5.66 -10.90
C LYS A 148 -5.16 6.32 -10.54
N GLU A 149 -6.24 5.93 -11.21
CA GLU A 149 -7.57 6.48 -11.04
C GLU A 149 -8.65 5.41 -11.26
N SER A 150 -9.88 5.68 -10.85
CA SER A 150 -11.02 4.78 -11.04
C SER A 150 -12.05 5.41 -11.96
N GLU A 151 -12.49 4.64 -12.95
CA GLU A 151 -13.59 5.02 -13.86
C GLU A 151 -14.96 4.52 -13.37
N PHE A 152 -14.98 3.68 -12.33
CA PHE A 152 -16.20 3.10 -11.77
C PHE A 152 -16.05 2.84 -10.26
N SER A 153 -17.18 2.69 -9.56
CA SER A 153 -17.23 2.29 -8.15
C SER A 153 -17.50 0.80 -8.03
N LEU A 154 -16.74 0.12 -7.16
CA LEU A 154 -17.01 -1.28 -6.83
C LEU A 154 -18.31 -1.47 -6.06
N GLU A 155 -18.70 -0.47 -5.24
CA GLU A 155 -19.97 -0.49 -4.52
C GLU A 155 -21.15 -0.54 -5.51
N ASP A 156 -21.08 0.23 -6.59
CA ASP A 156 -22.11 0.25 -7.64
C ASP A 156 -22.20 -1.08 -8.39
N MET A 157 -21.12 -1.84 -8.44
CA MET A 157 -21.05 -3.16 -9.07
C MET A 157 -21.38 -4.32 -8.12
N GLY A 158 -21.54 -4.05 -6.81
CA GLY A 158 -21.69 -5.08 -5.79
C GLY A 158 -20.42 -5.95 -5.60
N ALA A 159 -19.28 -5.54 -6.16
CA ALA A 159 -18.04 -6.28 -6.09
C ALA A 159 -17.24 -5.95 -4.82
N LYS A 160 -16.49 -6.94 -4.31
CA LYS A 160 -15.55 -6.73 -3.21
C LYS A 160 -14.18 -6.27 -3.75
N PRO A 161 -13.39 -5.48 -2.97
CA PRO A 161 -12.05 -5.01 -3.39
C PRO A 161 -11.12 -6.11 -3.91
N LYS A 162 -11.17 -7.30 -3.31
CA LYS A 162 -10.39 -8.47 -3.74
C LYS A 162 -10.72 -8.91 -5.18
N GLN A 163 -11.96 -8.74 -5.62
CA GLN A 163 -12.37 -9.12 -6.99
C GLN A 163 -11.81 -8.17 -8.04
N ALA A 164 -11.74 -6.88 -7.74
CA ALA A 164 -11.15 -5.89 -8.65
C ALA A 164 -9.68 -6.19 -8.96
N LEU A 165 -8.89 -6.59 -7.96
CA LEU A 165 -7.49 -6.96 -8.17
C LEU A 165 -7.33 -8.19 -9.09
N PHE A 166 -8.27 -9.13 -9.04
CA PHE A 166 -8.26 -10.31 -9.91
C PHE A 166 -8.40 -9.93 -11.39
N TYR A 167 -9.16 -8.89 -11.71
CA TYR A 167 -9.34 -8.40 -13.07
C TYR A 167 -8.20 -7.50 -13.56
N LEU A 168 -7.43 -6.91 -12.64
CA LEU A 168 -6.32 -6.03 -12.96
C LEU A 168 -5.01 -6.78 -13.25
N LEU A 169 -4.86 -7.98 -12.70
CA LEU A 169 -3.69 -8.82 -12.95
C LEU A 169 -3.98 -9.67 -14.20
N PRO A 170 -3.25 -9.46 -15.31
CA PRO A 170 -3.31 -10.39 -16.42
C PRO A 170 -2.89 -11.78 -15.92
N ASP A 171 -3.57 -12.83 -16.42
CA ASP A 171 -3.17 -14.22 -16.20
C ASP A 171 -1.67 -14.33 -16.43
N GLN A 172 -0.93 -14.51 -15.37
CA GLN A 172 0.48 -14.90 -15.46
C GLN A 172 0.49 -16.41 -15.79
N LYS A 173 0.46 -16.70 -17.07
CA LYS A 173 0.84 -18.02 -17.56
C LYS A 173 2.35 -18.13 -17.61
#